data_ae75c69cd9f48a41469b766bdc331de1
#
_entry.id   ae75c69cd9f48a41469b766bdc331de1
#
_cell.length_a   1.000
_cell.length_b   1.000
_cell.length_c   1.000
_cell.angle_alpha   90.00
_cell.angle_beta   90.00
_cell.angle_gamma   90.00
#
_symmetry.space_group_name_H-M   'P 1'
#
loop_
_entity.id
_entity.type
_entity.pdbx_description
1 polymer ?
#
loop_
_entity_poly.entity_id
_entity_poly.type
_entity_poly.pdbx_seq_one_letter_code
_entity_poly.pdbx_strand_id
1 'polypeptide(L)'
;MDDNKAKALTAALSQIEKQFGKNTIMRLGDESAKINVDVVSTGSLGLDIALGIGGLPKGRIVEIYGPESSGKTTLTLQAIAQCQKQGGTCAFIDAEHALDPIYAKKLGVDVDALLVTQPDNGEQALEITDMLVRSGAVDMIV
;
A
#
# COMPACT_ATOMS: atom_id res chain seq x y z
N MET A 1 -2.11 -37.38 -18.31
CA MET A 1 -1.61 -36.34 -19.23
C MET A 1 -0.75 -37.03 -20.25
N ASP A 2 -0.95 -36.79 -21.54
CA ASP A 2 -0.20 -37.43 -22.59
C ASP A 2 1.29 -37.08 -22.43
N ASP A 3 2.16 -38.09 -22.42
CA ASP A 3 3.61 -37.95 -22.11
C ASP A 3 4.29 -36.99 -23.11
N ASN A 4 3.79 -36.96 -24.35
CA ASN A 4 4.24 -36.04 -25.38
C ASN A 4 3.88 -34.60 -25.11
N LYS A 5 2.71 -34.33 -24.52
CA LYS A 5 2.28 -32.97 -24.09
C LYS A 5 3.12 -32.46 -22.94
N ALA A 6 3.46 -33.29 -21.96
CA ALA A 6 4.30 -32.93 -20.83
C ALA A 6 5.72 -32.57 -21.29
N LYS A 7 6.32 -33.33 -22.17
CA LYS A 7 7.64 -33.04 -22.76
C LYS A 7 7.66 -31.76 -23.57
N ALA A 8 6.63 -31.51 -24.39
CA ALA A 8 6.50 -30.30 -25.19
C ALA A 8 6.37 -29.06 -24.29
N LEU A 9 5.57 -29.15 -23.22
CA LEU A 9 5.42 -28.06 -22.24
C LEU A 9 6.76 -27.75 -21.54
N THR A 10 7.47 -28.78 -21.08
CA THR A 10 8.78 -28.60 -20.43
C THR A 10 9.80 -27.93 -21.37
N ALA A 11 9.82 -28.33 -22.63
CA ALA A 11 10.70 -27.71 -23.62
C ALA A 11 10.35 -26.24 -23.86
N ALA A 12 9.05 -25.90 -23.97
CA ALA A 12 8.59 -24.52 -24.11
C ALA A 12 8.95 -23.63 -22.90
N LEU A 13 8.74 -24.14 -21.68
CA LEU A 13 9.10 -23.44 -20.45
C LEU A 13 10.61 -23.16 -20.39
N SER A 14 11.44 -24.17 -20.71
CA SER A 14 12.91 -24.00 -20.75
C SER A 14 13.35 -22.98 -21.80
N GLN A 15 12.66 -22.90 -22.93
CA GLN A 15 12.97 -21.95 -23.99
C GLN A 15 12.61 -20.51 -23.55
N ILE A 16 11.46 -20.33 -22.89
CA ILE A 16 11.03 -19.05 -22.31
C ILE A 16 12.05 -18.56 -21.27
N GLU A 17 12.45 -19.43 -20.36
CA GLU A 17 13.44 -19.08 -19.33
C GLU A 17 14.80 -18.69 -19.91
N LYS A 18 15.22 -19.37 -20.99
CA LYS A 18 16.47 -19.02 -21.69
C LYS A 18 16.39 -17.68 -22.41
N GLN A 19 15.25 -17.33 -22.96
CA GLN A 19 15.07 -16.12 -23.76
C GLN A 19 14.77 -14.90 -22.90
N PHE A 20 14.00 -15.04 -21.84
CA PHE A 20 13.46 -13.92 -21.03
C PHE A 20 13.97 -13.89 -19.59
N GLY A 21 14.75 -14.89 -19.17
CA GLY A 21 15.29 -15.01 -17.82
C GLY A 21 14.54 -15.98 -16.93
N LYS A 22 15.17 -16.35 -15.81
CA LYS A 22 14.57 -17.25 -14.80
C LYS A 22 13.35 -16.60 -14.16
N ASN A 23 12.35 -17.40 -13.81
CA ASN A 23 11.09 -16.97 -13.17
C ASN A 23 10.19 -16.08 -14.03
N THR A 24 10.44 -15.97 -15.35
CA THR A 24 9.55 -15.24 -16.27
C THR A 24 8.19 -15.93 -16.41
N ILE A 25 8.16 -17.23 -16.26
CA ILE A 25 6.94 -18.04 -16.24
C ILE A 25 6.96 -18.95 -15.01
N MET A 26 5.87 -19.00 -14.27
CA MET A 26 5.74 -19.83 -13.09
C MET A 26 4.30 -20.34 -12.96
N ARG A 27 4.11 -21.41 -12.21
CA ARG A 27 2.75 -21.87 -11.88
C ARG A 27 2.24 -21.06 -10.69
N LEU A 28 1.00 -20.63 -10.74
CA LEU A 28 0.40 -19.80 -9.69
C LEU A 28 0.42 -20.46 -8.28
N GLY A 29 0.47 -21.79 -8.24
CA GLY A 29 0.57 -22.57 -6.99
C GLY A 29 1.99 -22.81 -6.49
N ASP A 30 3.03 -22.40 -7.22
CA ASP A 30 4.41 -22.58 -6.78
C ASP A 30 4.76 -21.58 -5.66
N GLU A 31 5.57 -21.99 -4.70
CA GLU A 31 6.02 -21.11 -3.62
C GLU A 31 6.79 -19.87 -4.14
N SER A 32 7.46 -20.02 -5.27
CA SER A 32 8.12 -18.91 -5.98
C SER A 32 7.15 -17.87 -6.55
N ALA A 33 5.87 -18.19 -6.67
CA ALA A 33 4.81 -17.27 -7.09
C ALA A 33 4.25 -16.44 -5.92
N LYS A 34 4.63 -16.74 -4.68
CA LYS A 34 4.27 -15.91 -3.52
C LYS A 34 5.02 -14.58 -3.62
N ILE A 35 4.34 -13.58 -4.13
CA ILE A 35 4.85 -12.21 -4.14
C ILE A 35 4.91 -11.76 -2.67
N ASN A 36 6.12 -11.58 -2.15
CA ASN A 36 6.32 -10.94 -0.85
C ASN A 36 5.99 -9.45 -1.04
N VAL A 37 4.81 -9.05 -0.61
CA VAL A 37 4.35 -7.66 -0.67
C VAL A 37 4.70 -6.99 0.65
N ASP A 38 5.53 -5.95 0.60
CA ASP A 38 5.73 -5.10 1.77
C ASP A 38 4.44 -4.39 2.12
N VAL A 39 4.11 -4.35 3.40
CA VAL A 39 2.86 -3.79 3.89
C VAL A 39 3.06 -2.80 5.03
N VAL A 40 2.07 -1.94 5.21
CA VAL A 40 1.88 -1.15 6.42
C VAL A 40 0.65 -1.70 7.15
N SER A 41 0.81 -2.06 8.42
CA SER A 41 -0.33 -2.50 9.25
C SER A 41 -1.41 -1.42 9.30
N THR A 42 -2.65 -1.82 9.32
CA THR A 42 -3.80 -0.92 9.54
C THR A 42 -3.92 -0.49 11.01
N GLY A 43 -3.17 -1.12 11.92
CA GLY A 43 -3.34 -0.98 13.36
C GLY A 43 -4.45 -1.86 13.94
N SER A 44 -5.20 -2.56 13.10
CA SER A 44 -6.23 -3.52 13.49
C SER A 44 -5.81 -4.94 13.09
N LEU A 45 -5.50 -5.78 14.08
CA LEU A 45 -5.11 -7.17 13.84
C LEU A 45 -6.15 -7.94 13.03
N GLY A 46 -7.45 -7.72 13.33
CA GLY A 46 -8.53 -8.40 12.61
C GLY A 46 -8.59 -8.00 11.14
N LEU A 47 -8.38 -6.72 10.83
CA LEU A 47 -8.36 -6.24 9.45
C LEU A 47 -7.09 -6.70 8.70
N ASP A 48 -5.94 -6.65 9.36
CA ASP A 48 -4.68 -7.11 8.76
C ASP A 48 -4.74 -8.60 8.38
N ILE A 49 -5.36 -9.43 9.22
CA ILE A 49 -5.61 -10.85 8.91
C ILE A 49 -6.60 -10.99 7.75
N ALA A 50 -7.69 -10.22 7.76
CA ALA A 50 -8.72 -10.28 6.71
C ALA A 50 -8.20 -9.85 5.33
N LEU A 51 -7.24 -8.92 5.28
CA LEU A 51 -6.55 -8.51 4.04
C LEU A 51 -5.65 -9.60 3.46
N GLY A 52 -5.30 -10.62 4.23
CA GLY A 52 -4.54 -11.79 3.78
C GLY A 52 -3.04 -11.56 3.64
N ILE A 53 -2.59 -10.33 3.50
CA ILE A 53 -1.17 -9.95 3.36
C ILE A 53 -0.61 -9.25 4.62
N GLY A 54 -1.44 -9.06 5.64
CA GLY A 54 -1.02 -8.48 6.92
C GLY A 54 -1.05 -6.95 7.01
N GLY A 55 -1.70 -6.28 6.07
CA GLY A 55 -1.82 -4.83 6.07
C GLY A 55 -2.11 -4.23 4.69
N LEU A 56 -1.90 -2.94 4.55
CA LEU A 56 -2.04 -2.21 3.29
C LEU A 56 -0.76 -2.36 2.45
N PRO A 57 -0.86 -2.73 1.15
CA PRO A 57 0.31 -2.96 0.31
C PRO A 57 1.07 -1.67 0.02
N LYS A 58 2.39 -1.66 0.21
CA LYS A 58 3.26 -0.55 -0.18
C LYS A 58 3.34 -0.40 -1.70
N GLY A 59 3.50 0.84 -2.16
CA GLY A 59 3.61 1.14 -3.59
C GLY A 59 2.32 0.93 -4.38
N ARG A 60 1.16 0.97 -3.71
CA ARG A 60 -0.17 0.83 -4.31
C ARG A 60 -1.08 1.97 -3.88
N ILE A 61 -2.05 2.27 -4.74
CA ILE A 61 -3.18 3.14 -4.40
C ILE A 61 -4.24 2.26 -3.74
N VAL A 62 -4.66 2.63 -2.53
CA VAL A 62 -5.70 1.95 -1.78
C VAL A 62 -6.87 2.91 -1.61
N GLU A 63 -8.02 2.53 -2.12
CA GLU A 63 -9.26 3.28 -1.94
C GLU A 63 -10.01 2.78 -0.70
N ILE A 64 -10.35 3.71 0.21
CA ILE A 64 -11.16 3.44 1.40
C ILE A 64 -12.43 4.26 1.29
N TYR A 65 -13.57 3.61 1.12
CA TYR A 65 -14.85 4.26 0.93
C TYR A 65 -15.90 3.78 1.95
N GLY A 66 -16.92 4.60 2.14
CA GLY A 66 -18.02 4.33 3.06
C GLY A 66 -18.77 5.61 3.42
N PRO A 67 -19.90 5.49 4.14
CA PRO A 67 -20.69 6.65 4.56
C PRO A 67 -19.91 7.55 5.51
N GLU A 68 -20.44 8.75 5.74
CA GLU A 68 -19.92 9.67 6.75
C GLU A 68 -19.88 8.99 8.13
N SER A 69 -18.91 9.39 8.94
CA SER A 69 -18.72 8.86 10.31
C SER A 69 -18.52 7.34 10.39
N SER A 70 -18.14 6.68 9.30
CA SER A 70 -17.89 5.23 9.27
C SER A 70 -16.49 4.82 9.74
N GLY A 71 -15.63 5.79 10.11
CA GLY A 71 -14.28 5.54 10.61
C GLY A 71 -13.18 5.52 9.54
N LYS A 72 -13.44 6.00 8.32
CA LYS A 72 -12.42 6.08 7.25
C LYS A 72 -11.17 6.82 7.71
N THR A 73 -11.35 8.06 8.22
CA THR A 73 -10.24 8.88 8.73
C THR A 73 -9.55 8.25 9.93
N THR A 74 -10.30 7.62 10.84
CA THR A 74 -9.74 6.88 11.97
C THR A 74 -8.80 5.77 11.49
N LEU A 75 -9.23 5.00 10.51
CA LEU A 75 -8.42 3.91 9.94
C LEU A 75 -7.14 4.45 9.28
N THR A 76 -7.24 5.53 8.50
CA THR A 76 -6.07 6.12 7.85
C THR A 76 -5.09 6.71 8.84
N LEU A 77 -5.57 7.36 9.91
CA LEU A 77 -4.70 7.87 10.98
C LEU A 77 -3.99 6.74 11.74
N GLN A 78 -4.66 5.62 11.97
CA GLN A 78 -4.01 4.44 12.56
C GLN A 78 -2.93 3.86 11.63
N ALA A 79 -3.19 3.79 10.32
CA ALA A 79 -2.21 3.35 9.34
C ALA A 79 -0.99 4.30 9.30
N ILE A 80 -1.21 5.62 9.36
CA ILE A 80 -0.14 6.62 9.49
C ILE A 80 0.70 6.34 10.73
N ALA A 81 0.06 6.13 11.89
CA ALA A 81 0.76 5.84 13.13
C ALA A 81 1.62 4.57 13.02
N GLN A 82 1.14 3.53 12.34
CA GLN A 82 1.92 2.31 12.11
C GLN A 82 3.07 2.52 11.12
N CYS A 83 2.87 3.32 10.08
CA CYS A 83 3.93 3.70 9.14
C CYS A 83 5.04 4.48 9.85
N GLN A 84 4.69 5.49 10.65
CA GLN A 84 5.65 6.28 11.43
C GLN A 84 6.42 5.44 12.45
N LYS A 85 5.78 4.46 13.10
CA LYS A 85 6.46 3.51 14.01
C LYS A 85 7.53 2.66 13.30
N GLN A 86 7.39 2.45 12.01
CA GLN A 86 8.39 1.78 11.17
C GLN A 86 9.47 2.74 10.63
N GLY A 87 9.44 4.00 11.04
CA GLY A 87 10.35 5.04 10.56
C GLY A 87 9.94 5.68 9.24
N GLY A 88 8.71 5.44 8.76
CA GLY A 88 8.19 6.02 7.53
C GLY A 88 7.75 7.47 7.67
N THR A 89 7.98 8.26 6.63
CA THR A 89 7.50 9.63 6.50
C THR A 89 6.10 9.64 5.91
N CYS A 90 5.18 10.36 6.56
CA CYS A 90 3.78 10.40 6.15
C CYS A 90 3.30 11.82 5.84
N ALA A 91 2.38 11.93 4.87
CA ALA A 91 1.68 13.16 4.54
C ALA A 91 0.17 12.95 4.57
N PHE A 92 -0.55 13.96 5.03
CA PHE A 92 -2.01 14.01 5.03
C PHE A 92 -2.50 15.22 4.24
N ILE A 93 -3.28 14.96 3.20
CA ILE A 93 -3.87 16.01 2.35
C ILE A 93 -5.31 16.17 2.79
N ASP A 94 -5.55 17.20 3.61
CA ASP A 94 -6.82 17.45 4.29
C ASP A 94 -7.71 18.40 3.46
N ALA A 95 -8.34 17.86 2.42
CA ALA A 95 -9.25 18.63 1.57
C ALA A 95 -10.57 19.03 2.30
N GLU A 96 -10.91 18.36 3.38
CA GLU A 96 -12.12 18.66 4.18
C GLU A 96 -11.85 19.63 5.31
N HIS A 97 -10.59 19.96 5.61
CA HIS A 97 -10.17 20.80 6.74
C HIS A 97 -10.68 20.29 8.09
N ALA A 98 -10.73 18.97 8.24
CA ALA A 98 -11.36 18.28 9.36
C ALA A 98 -10.39 17.46 10.23
N LEU A 99 -9.08 17.52 9.96
CA LEU A 99 -8.08 16.80 10.74
C LEU A 99 -7.98 17.39 12.14
N ASP A 100 -8.31 16.58 13.16
CA ASP A 100 -8.12 16.93 14.58
C ASP A 100 -6.76 16.38 15.07
N PRO A 101 -5.78 17.26 15.36
CA PRO A 101 -4.46 16.83 15.82
C PRO A 101 -4.50 16.17 17.21
N ILE A 102 -5.46 16.55 18.07
CA ILE A 102 -5.61 15.93 19.39
C ILE A 102 -6.08 14.48 19.24
N TYR A 103 -7.03 14.25 18.33
CA TYR A 103 -7.52 12.92 18.04
C TYR A 103 -6.43 12.06 17.35
N ALA A 104 -5.75 12.62 16.36
CA ALA A 104 -4.63 11.94 15.69
C ALA A 104 -3.56 11.49 16.70
N LYS A 105 -3.17 12.35 17.63
CA LYS A 105 -2.21 12.02 18.69
C LYS A 105 -2.70 10.89 19.59
N LYS A 106 -4.00 10.86 19.93
CA LYS A 106 -4.59 9.77 20.73
C LYS A 106 -4.55 8.42 20.00
N LEU A 107 -4.60 8.42 18.66
CA LEU A 107 -4.45 7.23 17.83
C LEU A 107 -3.00 6.78 17.65
N GLY A 108 -2.05 7.56 18.18
CA GLY A 108 -0.62 7.24 18.15
C GLY A 108 0.14 7.87 16.99
N VAL A 109 -0.46 8.82 16.28
CA VAL A 109 0.24 9.62 15.26
C VAL A 109 1.24 10.57 15.93
N ASP A 110 2.46 10.59 15.44
CA ASP A 110 3.42 11.65 15.72
C ASP A 110 3.02 12.88 14.89
N VAL A 111 2.32 13.81 15.55
CA VAL A 111 1.78 15.01 14.89
C VAL A 111 2.86 16.02 14.54
N ASP A 112 4.01 15.98 15.23
CA ASP A 112 5.13 16.88 14.98
C ASP A 112 5.92 16.46 13.72
N ALA A 113 5.85 15.17 13.37
CA ALA A 113 6.49 14.60 12.17
C ALA A 113 5.53 14.45 10.98
N LEU A 114 4.21 14.59 11.17
CA LEU A 114 3.24 14.44 10.09
C LEU A 114 3.20 15.69 9.20
N LEU A 115 3.43 15.53 7.92
CA LEU A 115 3.24 16.59 6.93
C LEU A 115 1.74 16.77 6.67
N VAL A 116 1.21 17.98 6.80
CA VAL A 116 -0.20 18.28 6.54
C VAL A 116 -0.32 19.41 5.55
N THR A 117 -1.21 19.27 4.57
CA THR A 117 -1.61 20.35 3.67
C THR A 117 -3.12 20.42 3.56
N GLN A 118 -3.62 21.63 3.39
CA GLN A 118 -5.06 21.92 3.24
C GLN A 118 -5.26 22.64 1.90
N PRO A 119 -5.39 21.91 0.80
CA PRO A 119 -5.53 22.48 -0.53
C PRO A 119 -6.89 23.16 -0.72
N ASP A 120 -6.93 24.24 -1.51
CA ASP A 120 -8.15 24.98 -1.81
C ASP A 120 -9.09 24.26 -2.78
N ASN A 121 -8.56 23.33 -3.58
CA ASN A 121 -9.30 22.57 -4.58
C ASN A 121 -8.62 21.22 -4.87
N GLY A 122 -9.32 20.36 -5.64
CA GLY A 122 -8.84 19.02 -5.97
C GLY A 122 -7.60 19.01 -6.86
N GLU A 123 -7.49 19.95 -7.80
CA GLU A 123 -6.32 20.08 -8.68
C GLU A 123 -5.05 20.34 -7.87
N GLN A 124 -5.11 21.27 -6.93
CA GLN A 124 -4.00 21.57 -6.04
C GLN A 124 -3.63 20.37 -5.16
N ALA A 125 -4.63 19.62 -4.66
CA ALA A 125 -4.40 18.41 -3.89
C ALA A 125 -3.62 17.36 -4.71
N LEU A 126 -4.00 17.17 -5.98
CA LEU A 126 -3.34 16.24 -6.88
C LEU A 126 -1.93 16.70 -7.26
N GLU A 127 -1.71 17.97 -7.51
CA GLU A 127 -0.37 18.52 -7.78
C GLU A 127 0.58 18.32 -6.59
N ILE A 128 0.11 18.64 -5.37
CA ILE A 128 0.90 18.41 -4.16
C ILE A 128 1.22 16.92 -3.99
N THR A 129 0.23 16.06 -4.22
CA THR A 129 0.42 14.59 -4.17
C THR A 129 1.47 14.14 -5.18
N ASP A 130 1.40 14.58 -6.43
CA ASP A 130 2.36 14.23 -7.47
C ASP A 130 3.79 14.67 -7.09
N MET A 131 3.95 15.88 -6.56
CA MET A 131 5.24 16.39 -6.10
C MET A 131 5.82 15.55 -4.96
N LEU A 132 4.99 15.16 -3.98
CA LEU A 132 5.41 14.31 -2.86
C LEU A 132 5.80 12.91 -3.34
N VAL A 133 5.02 12.30 -4.23
CA VAL A 133 5.33 10.98 -4.82
C VAL A 133 6.65 11.03 -5.60
N ARG A 134 6.84 12.06 -6.45
CA ARG A 134 8.09 12.21 -7.25
C ARG A 134 9.31 12.44 -6.40
N SER A 135 9.17 13.01 -5.21
CA SER A 135 10.30 13.22 -4.29
C SER A 135 10.95 11.91 -3.84
N GLY A 136 10.17 10.82 -3.81
CA GLY A 136 10.59 9.53 -3.26
C GLY A 136 10.90 9.54 -1.76
N ALA A 137 10.55 10.62 -1.05
CA ALA A 137 10.87 10.81 0.36
C ALA A 137 9.68 10.58 1.30
N VAL A 138 8.51 10.24 0.76
CA VAL A 138 7.28 9.99 1.54
C VAL A 138 6.84 8.55 1.32
N ASP A 139 6.62 7.84 2.42
CA ASP A 139 6.24 6.42 2.42
C ASP A 139 4.72 6.20 2.36
N MET A 140 3.95 7.16 2.89
CA MET A 140 2.49 7.11 2.89
C MET A 140 1.90 8.51 2.69
N ILE A 141 0.92 8.61 1.79
CA ILE A 141 0.11 9.81 1.57
C ILE A 141 -1.37 9.44 1.75
N VAL A 142 -2.07 10.22 2.54
CA VAL A 142 -3.52 10.09 2.76
C VAL A 142 -4.21 11.34 2.23
#